data_368a9982b76866f0314248da45a8f445
#
_entry.id   368a9982b76866f0314248da45a8f445
#
_cell.length_a   1.000
_cell.length_b   1.000
_cell.length_c   1.000
_cell.angle_alpha   90.00
_cell.angle_beta   90.00
_cell.angle_gamma   90.00
#
_symmetry.space_group_name_H-M   'P 1'
#
loop_
_entity.id
_entity.type
_entity.pdbx_description
1 polymer ?
#
loop_
_entity_poly.entity_id
_entity_poly.type
_entity_poly.pdbx_seq_one_letter_code
_entity_poly.pdbx_strand_id
1 'polypeptide(L)'
;GGYSHAGEKVGSGTGAGLSVAIGAYTTATGSGAVAMGPAASAQGNNSFALMRQASATGINSMALGAAAYASTDGAIAIGRLATSTGKNSIAIGTGGEGATSPSYRDRTKATESTGSNTIAMGHNVKVKEEDSIGIGREAKANQINSVALGALSETRDATAETTGTVNNFTYGNFHAQGSAANGVVSIGKTGAERQLIHVAAGKVSADSTDAINGSQLFVTN
;
A
#
# COMPACT_ATOMS: atom_id res chain seq x y z
N GLY A 1 29.70 20.56 13.30
CA GLY A 1 28.47 21.12 12.76
C GLY A 1 28.20 20.54 11.37
N GLY A 2 26.98 20.03 11.18
CA GLY A 2 26.55 19.57 9.87
C GLY A 2 26.04 20.72 9.01
N TYR A 3 26.14 20.55 7.71
CA TYR A 3 25.67 21.54 6.74
C TYR A 3 24.25 21.25 6.31
N SER A 4 23.42 22.29 6.14
CA SER A 4 22.13 22.23 5.46
C SER A 4 22.32 22.79 4.06
N HIS A 5 21.76 22.14 3.05
CA HIS A 5 21.83 22.60 1.67
C HIS A 5 20.44 22.72 1.08
N ALA A 6 19.99 23.94 0.92
CA ALA A 6 18.85 24.27 0.07
C ALA A 6 19.42 24.59 -1.31
N GLY A 7 19.17 23.74 -2.26
CA GLY A 7 19.87 23.73 -3.50
C GLY A 7 19.37 24.70 -4.54
N GLU A 8 20.31 25.16 -5.34
CA GLU A 8 20.05 25.71 -6.64
C GLU A 8 19.49 24.66 -7.59
N LYS A 9 18.72 25.13 -8.53
CA LYS A 9 18.19 24.37 -9.64
C LYS A 9 19.27 23.63 -10.42
N VAL A 10 19.19 22.33 -10.51
CA VAL A 10 19.87 21.56 -11.55
C VAL A 10 18.89 21.35 -12.70
N GLY A 11 18.98 22.20 -13.73
CA GLY A 11 18.18 22.05 -14.95
C GLY A 11 17.68 23.39 -15.49
N SER A 12 17.76 23.58 -16.81
CA SER A 12 17.35 24.79 -17.54
C SER A 12 15.83 25.00 -17.43
N GLY A 13 15.42 25.91 -16.62
CA GLY A 13 14.05 26.37 -16.52
C GLY A 13 14.01 27.69 -15.79
N THR A 14 13.30 28.65 -16.31
CA THR A 14 13.12 29.99 -15.81
C THR A 14 12.30 29.98 -14.53
N GLY A 15 12.94 30.10 -13.42
CA GLY A 15 12.33 30.26 -12.10
C GLY A 15 13.16 29.57 -11.01
N ALA A 16 13.78 30.34 -10.12
CA ALA A 16 14.40 29.83 -8.91
C ALA A 16 13.30 29.23 -8.03
N GLY A 17 13.23 27.92 -7.94
CA GLY A 17 12.31 27.24 -7.03
C GLY A 17 12.79 27.46 -5.60
N LEU A 18 11.95 28.05 -4.76
CA LEU A 18 12.22 28.15 -3.33
C LEU A 18 12.21 26.75 -2.73
N SER A 19 13.31 26.32 -2.13
CA SER A 19 13.40 25.09 -1.35
C SER A 19 13.80 25.38 0.09
N VAL A 20 13.41 24.50 1.02
CA VAL A 20 13.69 24.66 2.45
C VAL A 20 14.47 23.45 2.94
N ALA A 21 15.66 23.67 3.51
CA ALA A 21 16.45 22.63 4.16
C ALA A 21 16.79 23.04 5.59
N ILE A 22 16.29 22.30 6.58
CA ILE A 22 16.49 22.57 8.01
C ILE A 22 17.04 21.34 8.72
N GLY A 23 18.26 21.41 9.22
CA GLY A 23 18.92 20.34 9.98
C GLY A 23 20.33 20.02 9.48
N ALA A 24 21.06 19.20 10.23
CA ALA A 24 22.41 18.78 9.85
C ALA A 24 22.35 17.81 8.67
N TYR A 25 23.18 18.03 7.65
CA TYR A 25 23.27 17.23 6.42
C TYR A 25 21.93 17.11 5.65
N THR A 26 21.04 18.07 5.80
CA THR A 26 19.73 18.08 5.15
C THR A 26 19.86 18.63 3.73
N THR A 27 19.18 18.02 2.77
CA THR A 27 19.24 18.37 1.36
C THR A 27 17.83 18.59 0.78
N ALA A 28 17.59 19.76 0.18
CA ALA A 28 16.38 20.06 -0.57
C ALA A 28 16.79 20.62 -1.93
N THR A 29 16.72 19.85 -3.01
CA THR A 29 17.18 20.21 -4.35
C THR A 29 16.06 20.35 -5.38
N GLY A 30 14.89 19.76 -5.13
CA GLY A 30 13.72 19.95 -5.98
C GLY A 30 13.15 21.38 -5.86
N SER A 31 12.59 21.90 -6.94
CA SER A 31 11.87 23.18 -6.90
C SER A 31 10.65 23.06 -5.98
N GLY A 32 10.50 23.95 -5.01
CA GLY A 32 9.44 23.86 -4.00
C GLY A 32 9.63 22.72 -2.99
N ALA A 33 10.79 22.08 -2.95
CA ALA A 33 11.04 20.98 -2.02
C ALA A 33 11.27 21.45 -0.59
N VAL A 34 10.80 20.66 0.38
CA VAL A 34 11.00 20.92 1.80
C VAL A 34 11.61 19.69 2.47
N ALA A 35 12.79 19.86 3.08
CA ALA A 35 13.45 18.83 3.86
C ALA A 35 13.74 19.36 5.27
N MET A 36 13.27 18.65 6.31
CA MET A 36 13.47 19.01 7.71
C MET A 36 13.87 17.79 8.54
N GLY A 37 15.01 17.91 9.19
CA GLY A 37 15.56 16.87 10.08
C GLY A 37 16.94 16.39 9.66
N PRO A 38 17.73 15.78 10.56
CA PRO A 38 19.09 15.36 10.25
C PRO A 38 19.13 14.36 9.08
N ALA A 39 19.91 14.68 8.06
CA ALA A 39 20.07 13.93 6.83
C ALA A 39 18.74 13.64 6.07
N ALA A 40 17.72 14.49 6.24
CA ALA A 40 16.52 14.45 5.41
C ALA A 40 16.86 14.89 3.98
N SER A 41 16.20 14.28 2.97
CA SER A 41 16.48 14.53 1.56
C SER A 41 15.18 14.69 0.77
N ALA A 42 14.93 15.88 0.20
CA ALA A 42 13.82 16.19 -0.68
C ALA A 42 14.37 16.59 -2.05
N GLN A 43 14.35 15.70 -3.02
CA GLN A 43 14.99 15.88 -4.33
C GLN A 43 13.97 16.10 -5.46
N GLY A 44 12.78 15.55 -5.34
CA GLY A 44 11.72 15.76 -6.32
C GLY A 44 11.15 17.18 -6.24
N ASN A 45 10.65 17.70 -7.36
CA ASN A 45 9.92 18.96 -7.35
C ASN A 45 8.67 18.83 -6.47
N ASN A 46 8.40 19.85 -5.63
CA ASN A 46 7.31 19.87 -4.66
C ASN A 46 7.33 18.66 -3.70
N SER A 47 8.50 18.06 -3.46
CA SER A 47 8.63 16.94 -2.53
C SER A 47 8.78 17.40 -1.08
N PHE A 48 8.38 16.54 -0.14
CA PHE A 48 8.41 16.83 1.28
C PHE A 48 9.06 15.67 2.06
N ALA A 49 10.17 15.96 2.75
CA ALA A 49 10.89 14.98 3.57
C ALA A 49 11.04 15.50 5.01
N LEU A 50 10.40 14.85 5.97
CA LEU A 50 10.41 15.26 7.37
C LEU A 50 10.89 14.13 8.28
N MET A 51 11.77 14.47 9.20
CA MET A 51 12.46 13.66 10.20
C MET A 51 13.77 13.04 9.68
N ARG A 52 14.54 12.46 10.64
CA ARG A 52 15.86 11.93 10.37
C ARG A 52 15.87 10.93 9.21
N GLN A 53 16.68 11.22 8.18
CA GLN A 53 16.89 10.35 7.01
C GLN A 53 15.61 10.06 6.21
N ALA A 54 14.56 10.85 6.36
CA ALA A 54 13.43 10.80 5.44
C ALA A 54 13.91 11.15 4.03
N SER A 55 13.42 10.45 3.02
CA SER A 55 13.85 10.64 1.63
C SER A 55 12.65 10.68 0.69
N ALA A 56 12.45 11.81 0.02
CA ALA A 56 11.40 12.05 -0.97
C ALA A 56 12.07 12.46 -2.29
N THR A 57 12.14 11.54 -3.25
CA THR A 57 12.89 11.75 -4.50
C THR A 57 11.99 11.88 -5.74
N GLY A 58 10.75 11.42 -5.68
CA GLY A 58 9.77 11.61 -6.75
C GLY A 58 9.15 13.01 -6.75
N ILE A 59 8.62 13.43 -7.89
CA ILE A 59 7.86 14.67 -8.03
C ILE A 59 6.56 14.55 -7.19
N ASN A 60 6.23 15.61 -6.42
CA ASN A 60 5.07 15.60 -5.52
C ASN A 60 5.08 14.45 -4.49
N SER A 61 6.24 13.89 -4.16
CA SER A 61 6.34 12.80 -3.20
C SER A 61 6.44 13.31 -1.76
N MET A 62 6.00 12.48 -0.80
CA MET A 62 6.04 12.81 0.62
C MET A 62 6.66 11.66 1.43
N ALA A 63 7.68 11.97 2.23
CA ALA A 63 8.30 11.05 3.18
C ALA A 63 8.25 11.66 4.59
N LEU A 64 7.36 11.16 5.44
CA LEU A 64 7.16 11.64 6.81
C LEU A 64 7.43 10.51 7.81
N GLY A 65 8.55 10.57 8.47
CA GLY A 65 8.97 9.58 9.47
C GLY A 65 10.45 9.24 9.37
N ALA A 66 11.05 8.74 10.45
CA ALA A 66 12.46 8.37 10.44
C ALA A 66 12.74 7.29 9.40
N ALA A 67 13.63 7.57 8.46
CA ALA A 67 13.97 6.72 7.32
C ALA A 67 12.76 6.34 6.42
N ALA A 68 11.67 7.12 6.43
CA ALA A 68 10.60 6.98 5.43
C ALA A 68 11.17 7.22 4.02
N TYR A 69 10.65 6.49 3.04
CA TYR A 69 11.17 6.51 1.68
C TYR A 69 10.06 6.56 0.64
N ALA A 70 10.00 7.65 -0.11
CA ALA A 70 9.07 7.89 -1.20
C ALA A 70 9.87 8.23 -2.46
N SER A 71 10.00 7.29 -3.41
CA SER A 71 10.98 7.40 -4.49
C SER A 71 10.42 7.73 -5.86
N THR A 72 9.14 7.65 -6.04
CA THR A 72 8.47 7.84 -7.33
C THR A 72 7.46 8.98 -7.28
N ASP A 73 7.02 9.43 -8.44
CA ASP A 73 6.06 10.52 -8.56
C ASP A 73 4.74 10.20 -7.85
N GLY A 74 4.27 11.15 -7.05
CA GLY A 74 3.05 11.00 -6.25
C GLY A 74 3.15 9.97 -5.11
N ALA A 75 4.33 9.42 -4.83
CA ALA A 75 4.49 8.44 -3.75
C ALA A 75 4.38 9.09 -2.37
N ILE A 76 3.67 8.45 -1.44
CA ILE A 76 3.49 8.90 -0.06
C ILE A 76 3.96 7.80 0.90
N ALA A 77 4.92 8.12 1.76
CA ALA A 77 5.43 7.21 2.80
C ALA A 77 5.33 7.89 4.17
N ILE A 78 4.45 7.42 5.03
CA ILE A 78 4.21 7.98 6.36
C ILE A 78 4.45 6.91 7.44
N GLY A 79 5.38 7.22 8.34
CA GLY A 79 5.77 6.35 9.45
C GLY A 79 7.23 5.90 9.33
N ARG A 80 7.77 5.40 10.45
CA ARG A 80 9.16 4.95 10.49
C ARG A 80 9.38 3.79 9.51
N LEU A 81 10.36 3.93 8.60
CA LEU A 81 10.71 2.97 7.58
C LEU A 81 9.61 2.71 6.53
N ALA A 82 8.48 3.41 6.56
CA ALA A 82 7.48 3.27 5.50
C ALA A 82 8.12 3.47 4.12
N THR A 83 7.78 2.62 3.18
CA THR A 83 8.41 2.58 1.86
C THR A 83 7.35 2.61 0.77
N SER A 84 7.34 3.66 -0.03
CA SER A 84 6.44 3.85 -1.17
C SER A 84 7.31 4.05 -2.42
N THR A 85 7.37 3.04 -3.27
CA THR A 85 8.20 3.02 -4.46
C THR A 85 7.42 2.82 -5.75
N GLY A 86 6.14 2.55 -5.66
CA GLY A 86 5.22 2.58 -6.81
C GLY A 86 4.77 4.00 -7.14
N LYS A 87 4.51 4.30 -8.40
CA LYS A 87 3.94 5.58 -8.82
C LYS A 87 2.53 5.75 -8.22
N ASN A 88 2.24 6.95 -7.66
CA ASN A 88 0.98 7.25 -6.98
C ASN A 88 0.64 6.26 -5.85
N SER A 89 1.63 5.63 -5.24
CA SER A 89 1.42 4.66 -4.17
C SER A 89 1.44 5.31 -2.79
N ILE A 90 0.78 4.66 -1.82
CA ILE A 90 0.65 5.15 -0.45
C ILE A 90 1.09 4.05 0.52
N ALA A 91 2.08 4.33 1.36
CA ALA A 91 2.50 3.46 2.46
C ALA A 91 2.35 4.22 3.78
N ILE A 92 1.38 3.83 4.61
CA ILE A 92 1.15 4.42 5.93
C ILE A 92 1.30 3.33 6.99
N GLY A 93 2.33 3.47 7.82
CA GLY A 93 2.57 2.51 8.88
C GLY A 93 4.03 2.49 9.29
N THR A 94 4.35 1.60 10.20
CA THR A 94 5.69 1.48 10.74
C THR A 94 6.32 0.15 10.36
N GLY A 95 7.62 0.11 10.33
CA GLY A 95 8.40 -1.10 10.18
C GLY A 95 9.44 -1.26 11.29
N GLY A 96 9.96 -2.48 11.42
CA GLY A 96 11.00 -2.84 12.36
C GLY A 96 10.53 -2.96 13.81
N GLU A 97 11.12 -3.87 14.55
CA GLU A 97 10.91 -4.01 15.99
C GLU A 97 11.89 -3.12 16.74
N GLY A 98 11.37 -2.27 17.62
CA GLY A 98 12.10 -1.60 18.69
C GLY A 98 13.21 -0.61 18.29
N ALA A 99 13.34 0.43 19.09
CA ALA A 99 14.41 1.44 19.00
C ALA A 99 15.82 0.90 19.33
N THR A 100 15.97 -0.37 19.63
CA THR A 100 17.20 -1.01 20.09
C THR A 100 17.99 -1.75 19.00
N SER A 101 17.44 -1.87 17.78
CA SER A 101 18.19 -2.46 16.67
C SER A 101 19.29 -1.49 16.20
N PRO A 102 20.55 -1.89 16.13
CA PRO A 102 21.62 -1.08 15.53
C PRO A 102 21.37 -0.79 14.04
N SER A 103 20.41 -1.48 13.43
CA SER A 103 19.98 -1.31 12.04
C SER A 103 18.58 -0.72 11.96
N TYR A 104 18.42 0.54 12.39
CA TYR A 104 17.16 1.28 12.17
C TYR A 104 16.82 1.46 10.67
N ARG A 105 17.63 0.92 9.76
CA ARG A 105 17.41 0.85 8.31
C ARG A 105 16.87 -0.51 7.85
N ASP A 106 16.67 -1.45 8.75
CA ASP A 106 16.10 -2.75 8.38
C ASP A 106 14.64 -2.57 7.92
N ARG A 107 14.44 -2.69 6.62
CA ARG A 107 13.15 -2.54 5.95
C ARG A 107 12.42 -3.87 5.80
N THR A 108 12.94 -4.99 6.28
CA THR A 108 12.32 -6.31 6.12
C THR A 108 10.89 -6.36 6.66
N LYS A 109 10.65 -5.64 7.75
CA LYS A 109 9.31 -5.48 8.35
C LYS A 109 8.68 -4.10 8.07
N ALA A 110 9.14 -3.37 7.07
CA ALA A 110 8.56 -2.10 6.68
C ALA A 110 7.16 -2.30 6.06
N THR A 111 6.30 -1.32 6.24
CA THR A 111 5.11 -1.20 5.40
C THR A 111 5.53 -0.73 4.04
N GLU A 112 5.23 -1.52 3.01
CA GLU A 112 5.70 -1.34 1.65
C GLU A 112 4.55 -1.28 0.65
N SER A 113 4.59 -0.28 -0.22
CA SER A 113 3.69 -0.07 -1.34
C SER A 113 4.56 0.10 -2.58
N THR A 114 4.73 -0.97 -3.35
CA THR A 114 5.73 -1.04 -4.43
C THR A 114 5.13 -1.09 -5.84
N GLY A 115 3.90 -1.57 -5.97
CA GLY A 115 3.13 -1.45 -7.22
C GLY A 115 2.62 -0.03 -7.45
N SER A 116 2.29 0.33 -8.68
CA SER A 116 1.65 1.60 -9.00
C SER A 116 0.21 1.65 -8.48
N ASN A 117 -0.26 2.83 -8.08
CA ASN A 117 -1.63 3.05 -7.59
C ASN A 117 -2.02 2.18 -6.38
N THR A 118 -1.06 1.80 -5.52
CA THR A 118 -1.28 0.87 -4.41
C THR A 118 -1.45 1.58 -3.08
N ILE A 119 -2.14 0.93 -2.14
CA ILE A 119 -2.31 1.42 -0.77
C ILE A 119 -1.88 0.33 0.22
N ALA A 120 -0.89 0.62 1.05
CA ALA A 120 -0.45 -0.21 2.15
C ALA A 120 -0.64 0.53 3.48
N MET A 121 -1.52 0.05 4.35
CA MET A 121 -1.83 0.72 5.62
C MET A 121 -1.80 -0.25 6.81
N GLY A 122 -0.89 -0.01 7.75
CA GLY A 122 -0.70 -0.82 8.95
C GLY A 122 0.77 -1.12 9.24
N HIS A 123 1.06 -2.07 10.12
CA HIS A 123 2.41 -2.50 10.44
C HIS A 123 2.84 -3.68 9.54
N ASN A 124 4.00 -3.58 8.89
CA ASN A 124 4.56 -4.65 8.03
C ASN A 124 3.60 -5.11 6.93
N VAL A 125 2.83 -4.20 6.35
CA VAL A 125 1.95 -4.48 5.21
C VAL A 125 2.79 -4.59 3.94
N LYS A 126 2.46 -5.53 3.06
CA LYS A 126 3.14 -5.73 1.78
C LYS A 126 2.14 -5.65 0.62
N VAL A 127 2.24 -4.60 -0.19
CA VAL A 127 1.43 -4.43 -1.39
C VAL A 127 2.37 -4.26 -2.57
N LYS A 128 2.41 -5.26 -3.45
CA LYS A 128 3.44 -5.37 -4.48
C LYS A 128 2.92 -5.11 -5.88
N GLU A 129 1.72 -5.60 -6.17
CA GLU A 129 1.16 -5.58 -7.49
C GLU A 129 0.28 -4.34 -7.72
N GLU A 130 0.16 -3.91 -8.96
CA GLU A 130 -0.57 -2.71 -9.39
C GLU A 130 -2.04 -2.73 -8.94
N ASP A 131 -2.60 -1.54 -8.68
CA ASP A 131 -4.01 -1.31 -8.32
C ASP A 131 -4.50 -2.12 -7.12
N SER A 132 -3.61 -2.52 -6.21
CA SER A 132 -3.95 -3.37 -5.07
C SER A 132 -3.90 -2.62 -3.73
N ILE A 133 -4.61 -3.16 -2.73
CA ILE A 133 -4.80 -2.54 -1.42
C ILE A 133 -4.52 -3.56 -0.32
N GLY A 134 -3.69 -3.19 0.65
CA GLY A 134 -3.45 -3.96 1.86
C GLY A 134 -3.70 -3.12 3.11
N ILE A 135 -4.65 -3.51 3.95
CA ILE A 135 -4.99 -2.81 5.19
C ILE A 135 -5.02 -3.80 6.36
N GLY A 136 -4.20 -3.52 7.36
CA GLY A 136 -4.09 -4.33 8.57
C GLY A 136 -2.67 -4.83 8.82
N ARG A 137 -2.35 -5.18 10.07
CA ARG A 137 -1.02 -5.69 10.43
C ARG A 137 -0.66 -6.92 9.59
N GLU A 138 0.47 -6.88 8.91
CA GLU A 138 0.98 -7.99 8.09
C GLU A 138 0.04 -8.44 6.95
N ALA A 139 -0.87 -7.56 6.51
CA ALA A 139 -1.67 -7.83 5.33
C ALA A 139 -0.79 -7.88 4.07
N LYS A 140 -1.12 -8.79 3.15
CA LYS A 140 -0.37 -8.98 1.91
C LYS A 140 -1.32 -9.00 0.71
N ALA A 141 -1.20 -8.01 -0.15
CA ALA A 141 -1.87 -7.97 -1.45
C ALA A 141 -0.82 -8.26 -2.55
N ASN A 142 -0.79 -9.48 -3.03
CA ASN A 142 0.24 -10.01 -3.92
C ASN A 142 -0.25 -10.22 -5.36
N GLN A 143 -1.49 -9.89 -5.66
CA GLN A 143 -2.09 -9.97 -7.00
C GLN A 143 -2.61 -8.60 -7.41
N ILE A 144 -2.61 -8.31 -8.72
CA ILE A 144 -3.17 -7.09 -9.30
C ILE A 144 -4.65 -6.94 -8.94
N ASN A 145 -5.14 -5.70 -8.84
CA ASN A 145 -6.55 -5.40 -8.59
C ASN A 145 -7.12 -6.08 -7.32
N SER A 146 -6.28 -6.45 -6.36
CA SER A 146 -6.70 -7.25 -5.20
C SER A 146 -6.66 -6.47 -3.90
N VAL A 147 -7.52 -6.86 -2.96
CA VAL A 147 -7.63 -6.23 -1.64
C VAL A 147 -7.39 -7.26 -0.55
N ALA A 148 -6.41 -7.01 0.33
CA ALA A 148 -6.19 -7.75 1.57
C ALA A 148 -6.67 -6.91 2.75
N LEU A 149 -7.80 -7.26 3.36
CA LEU A 149 -8.45 -6.49 4.41
C LEU A 149 -8.42 -7.21 5.75
N GLY A 150 -7.78 -6.62 6.72
CA GLY A 150 -7.63 -7.16 8.08
C GLY A 150 -6.23 -7.71 8.35
N ALA A 151 -5.89 -7.85 9.63
CA ALA A 151 -4.58 -8.35 10.04
C ALA A 151 -4.32 -9.75 9.48
N LEU A 152 -3.12 -9.97 8.93
CA LEU A 152 -2.67 -11.24 8.34
C LEU A 152 -3.47 -11.70 7.10
N SER A 153 -4.37 -10.88 6.56
CA SER A 153 -5.08 -11.23 5.33
C SER A 153 -4.09 -11.34 4.17
N GLU A 154 -4.31 -12.33 3.31
CA GLU A 154 -3.42 -12.61 2.18
C GLU A 154 -4.26 -12.92 0.94
N THR A 155 -3.97 -12.25 -0.17
CA THR A 155 -4.63 -12.50 -1.45
C THR A 155 -4.01 -13.71 -2.16
N ARG A 156 -4.78 -14.37 -2.99
CA ARG A 156 -4.36 -15.40 -3.95
C ARG A 156 -4.95 -15.10 -5.32
N ASP A 157 -4.54 -15.84 -6.32
CA ASP A 157 -5.16 -15.71 -7.63
C ASP A 157 -6.65 -16.04 -7.58
N ALA A 158 -7.46 -15.29 -8.30
CA ALA A 158 -8.86 -15.59 -8.50
C ALA A 158 -9.01 -16.86 -9.35
N THR A 159 -10.01 -17.67 -9.02
CA THR A 159 -10.38 -18.86 -9.79
C THR A 159 -11.68 -18.64 -10.55
N ALA A 160 -11.76 -19.17 -11.74
CA ALA A 160 -12.97 -19.12 -12.55
C ALA A 160 -13.85 -20.34 -12.23
N GLU A 161 -14.73 -20.20 -11.25
CA GLU A 161 -15.66 -21.25 -10.87
C GLU A 161 -16.87 -21.25 -11.80
N THR A 162 -16.99 -22.28 -12.64
CA THR A 162 -18.08 -22.44 -13.61
C THR A 162 -19.09 -23.49 -13.17
N THR A 163 -18.63 -24.45 -12.37
CA THR A 163 -19.41 -25.58 -11.91
C THR A 163 -19.00 -25.98 -10.49
N GLY A 164 -19.89 -26.67 -9.78
CA GLY A 164 -19.59 -27.34 -8.51
C GLY A 164 -20.14 -28.74 -8.50
N THR A 165 -19.42 -29.71 -7.96
CA THR A 165 -19.87 -31.11 -7.86
C THR A 165 -20.06 -31.50 -6.42
N VAL A 166 -21.23 -32.02 -6.09
CA VAL A 166 -21.59 -32.57 -4.77
C VAL A 166 -22.25 -33.94 -4.95
N ASN A 167 -21.73 -34.97 -4.28
CA ASN A 167 -22.28 -36.34 -4.33
C ASN A 167 -22.53 -36.85 -5.76
N ASN A 168 -21.58 -36.65 -6.68
CA ASN A 168 -21.65 -36.97 -8.10
C ASN A 168 -22.65 -36.14 -8.94
N PHE A 169 -23.35 -35.19 -8.37
CA PHE A 169 -24.14 -34.22 -9.12
C PHE A 169 -23.32 -32.99 -9.42
N THR A 170 -23.26 -32.59 -10.69
CA THR A 170 -22.58 -31.38 -11.14
C THR A 170 -23.61 -30.28 -11.41
N TYR A 171 -23.47 -29.20 -10.70
CA TYR A 171 -24.19 -27.95 -10.89
C TYR A 171 -23.33 -26.99 -11.73
N GLY A 172 -23.91 -26.28 -12.68
CA GLY A 172 -23.17 -25.44 -13.58
C GLY A 172 -23.89 -24.14 -13.97
N ASN A 173 -23.28 -23.42 -14.91
CA ASN A 173 -23.74 -22.11 -15.38
C ASN A 173 -23.70 -21.03 -14.31
N PHE A 174 -22.69 -21.06 -13.44
CA PHE A 174 -22.47 -19.99 -12.48
C PHE A 174 -22.23 -18.66 -13.23
N HIS A 175 -22.96 -17.63 -12.87
CA HIS A 175 -22.84 -16.31 -13.48
C HIS A 175 -21.60 -15.58 -12.97
N ALA A 176 -20.97 -14.73 -13.82
CA ALA A 176 -19.87 -13.84 -13.46
C ALA A 176 -18.70 -14.54 -12.73
N GLN A 177 -18.03 -15.41 -13.45
CA GLN A 177 -16.86 -16.14 -12.93
C GLN A 177 -15.73 -15.18 -12.58
N GLY A 178 -14.96 -15.52 -11.54
CA GLY A 178 -13.75 -14.79 -11.17
C GLY A 178 -12.68 -14.84 -12.27
N SER A 179 -11.84 -13.83 -12.32
CA SER A 179 -10.68 -13.80 -13.19
C SER A 179 -9.47 -13.21 -12.47
N ALA A 180 -8.28 -13.68 -12.83
CA ALA A 180 -7.03 -13.14 -12.28
C ALA A 180 -6.89 -11.64 -12.57
N ALA A 181 -7.37 -11.16 -13.71
CA ALA A 181 -7.33 -9.75 -14.09
C ALA A 181 -8.19 -8.84 -13.20
N ASN A 182 -9.26 -9.35 -12.62
CA ASN A 182 -10.15 -8.59 -11.75
C ASN A 182 -9.77 -8.67 -10.27
N GLY A 183 -8.82 -9.55 -9.92
CA GLY A 183 -8.34 -9.74 -8.56
C GLY A 183 -9.36 -10.35 -7.60
N VAL A 184 -9.06 -10.27 -6.32
CA VAL A 184 -9.89 -10.81 -5.22
C VAL A 184 -9.96 -9.83 -4.06
N VAL A 185 -10.99 -9.96 -3.23
CA VAL A 185 -11.02 -9.36 -1.89
C VAL A 185 -10.84 -10.47 -0.86
N SER A 186 -9.72 -10.45 -0.14
CA SER A 186 -9.41 -11.40 0.94
C SER A 186 -9.59 -10.73 2.30
N ILE A 187 -10.37 -11.37 3.17
CA ILE A 187 -10.57 -10.95 4.57
C ILE A 187 -9.83 -11.87 5.55
N GLY A 188 -9.02 -12.79 5.07
CA GLY A 188 -8.27 -13.76 5.87
C GLY A 188 -7.13 -14.41 5.09
N LYS A 189 -6.72 -15.57 5.54
CA LYS A 189 -5.77 -16.47 4.85
C LYS A 189 -6.09 -17.92 5.19
N THR A 190 -5.49 -18.84 4.46
CA THR A 190 -5.61 -20.29 4.75
C THR A 190 -5.25 -20.59 6.21
N GLY A 191 -6.15 -21.27 6.92
CA GLY A 191 -6.05 -21.61 8.33
C GLY A 191 -6.30 -20.44 9.30
N ALA A 192 -6.73 -19.28 8.79
CA ALA A 192 -7.15 -18.12 9.57
C ALA A 192 -8.23 -17.33 8.82
N GLU A 193 -9.26 -18.03 8.43
CA GLU A 193 -10.44 -17.50 7.76
C GLU A 193 -11.27 -16.65 8.72
N ARG A 194 -12.05 -15.70 8.18
CA ARG A 194 -12.98 -14.84 8.92
C ARG A 194 -14.39 -14.97 8.41
N GLN A 195 -15.33 -14.80 9.31
CA GLN A 195 -16.73 -14.62 8.94
C GLN A 195 -16.95 -13.20 8.41
N LEU A 196 -17.78 -13.06 7.38
CA LEU A 196 -18.34 -11.80 6.95
C LEU A 196 -19.75 -11.70 7.54
N ILE A 197 -19.89 -10.84 8.55
CA ILE A 197 -21.14 -10.68 9.31
C ILE A 197 -21.87 -9.39 8.90
N HIS A 198 -23.17 -9.30 9.27
CA HIS A 198 -24.04 -8.19 8.94
C HIS A 198 -24.26 -7.99 7.44
N VAL A 199 -24.20 -9.08 6.68
CA VAL A 199 -24.52 -9.08 5.26
C VAL A 199 -26.04 -9.11 5.12
N ALA A 200 -26.59 -8.12 4.41
CA ALA A 200 -28.01 -8.11 4.06
C ALA A 200 -28.34 -9.25 3.09
N ALA A 201 -29.62 -9.62 2.98
CA ALA A 201 -30.05 -10.56 1.97
C ALA A 201 -29.77 -10.01 0.56
N GLY A 202 -29.07 -10.78 -0.26
CA GLY A 202 -28.78 -10.45 -1.65
C GLY A 202 -29.96 -10.73 -2.57
N LYS A 203 -29.95 -10.10 -3.75
CA LYS A 203 -30.93 -10.41 -4.81
C LYS A 203 -30.75 -11.86 -5.26
N VAL A 204 -31.83 -12.61 -5.37
CA VAL A 204 -31.83 -13.98 -5.90
C VAL A 204 -32.39 -13.97 -7.32
N SER A 205 -31.51 -14.09 -8.30
CA SER A 205 -31.87 -14.21 -9.73
C SER A 205 -30.75 -14.94 -10.47
N ALA A 206 -31.00 -15.36 -11.69
CA ALA A 206 -30.03 -16.12 -12.49
C ALA A 206 -28.74 -15.32 -12.82
N ASP A 207 -28.80 -14.02 -12.78
CA ASP A 207 -27.73 -13.06 -13.11
C ASP A 207 -27.17 -12.32 -11.88
N SER A 208 -27.61 -12.68 -10.65
CA SER A 208 -27.16 -12.00 -9.45
C SER A 208 -25.71 -12.32 -9.11
N THR A 209 -25.00 -11.27 -8.69
CA THR A 209 -23.64 -11.36 -8.12
C THR A 209 -23.59 -10.93 -6.66
N ASP A 210 -24.76 -10.77 -6.02
CA ASP A 210 -24.84 -10.40 -4.62
C ASP A 210 -24.44 -11.56 -3.71
N ALA A 211 -23.88 -11.25 -2.56
CA ALA A 211 -23.62 -12.24 -1.52
C ALA A 211 -24.93 -12.76 -0.92
N ILE A 212 -24.99 -14.05 -0.66
CA ILE A 212 -26.10 -14.74 0.02
C ILE A 212 -25.80 -14.83 1.51
N ASN A 213 -26.74 -14.44 2.36
CA ASN A 213 -26.62 -14.63 3.80
C ASN A 213 -27.25 -15.95 4.27
N GLY A 214 -26.95 -16.33 5.53
CA GLY A 214 -27.40 -17.62 6.08
C GLY A 214 -28.92 -17.79 6.15
N SER A 215 -29.71 -16.71 6.28
CA SER A 215 -31.18 -16.81 6.32
C SER A 215 -31.78 -17.19 4.95
N GLN A 216 -31.16 -16.73 3.87
CA GLN A 216 -31.57 -17.12 2.52
C GLN A 216 -31.31 -18.60 2.24
N LEU A 217 -30.14 -19.10 2.69
CA LEU A 217 -29.83 -20.53 2.59
C LEU A 217 -30.76 -21.37 3.45
N PHE A 218 -31.13 -20.92 4.66
CA PHE A 218 -32.03 -21.65 5.56
C PHE A 218 -33.40 -21.92 4.95
N VAL A 219 -33.97 -20.97 4.20
CA VAL A 219 -35.32 -21.18 3.59
C VAL A 219 -35.30 -22.01 2.31
N THR A 220 -34.13 -22.36 1.79
CA THR A 220 -33.96 -23.23 0.61
C THR A 220 -33.75 -24.71 0.99
N ASN A 221 -33.54 -25.04 2.26
CA ASN A 221 -33.39 -26.40 2.81
C ASN A 221 -34.70 -26.88 3.42
#